data_b1701797fee4575dc28ef9579a79904e
#
_entry.id   b1701797fee4575dc28ef9579a79904e
#
_cell.length_a   1.000
_cell.length_b   1.000
_cell.length_c   1.000
_cell.angle_alpha   90.00
_cell.angle_beta   90.00
_cell.angle_gamma   90.00
#
_symmetry.space_group_name_H-M   'P 1'
#
loop_
_entity.id
_entity.type
_entity.pdbx_description
1 polymer ?
#
loop_
_entity_poly.entity_id
_entity_poly.type
_entity_poly.pdbx_seq_one_letter_code
_entity_poly.pdbx_strand_id
1 'polypeptide(L)' 'MANIYKGTLGLIGNTPLVEVTNVEKELGLEATILVKLEYFNPAGSVKDRIAKAMIEDAEAKGILKEESVIIEP' A
#
# COMPACT_ATOMS: atom_id res chain seq x y z
N MET A 1 -9.98 -15.67 9.88
CA MET A 1 -8.56 -16.06 9.85
C MET A 1 -7.70 -14.82 9.94
N ALA A 2 -6.73 -14.81 10.83
CA ALA A 2 -5.83 -13.68 10.95
C ALA A 2 -4.78 -13.70 9.84
N ASN A 3 -4.57 -12.54 9.23
CA ASN A 3 -3.51 -12.36 8.23
C ASN A 3 -2.27 -11.83 8.94
N ILE A 4 -1.25 -12.68 9.03
CA ILE A 4 0.01 -12.31 9.68
C ILE A 4 1.05 -12.08 8.58
N TYR A 5 1.61 -10.87 8.55
CA TYR A 5 2.62 -10.49 7.57
C TYR A 5 4.00 -10.50 8.23
N LYS A 6 4.99 -10.99 7.51
CA LYS A 6 6.37 -11.05 8.01
C LYS A 6 7.12 -9.82 7.52
N GLY A 7 7.29 -8.85 8.44
CA GLY A 7 7.94 -7.58 8.14
C GLY A 7 7.01 -6.60 7.44
N THR A 8 7.44 -5.34 7.41
CA THR A 8 6.64 -4.26 6.84
C THR A 8 6.51 -4.31 5.33
N LEU A 9 7.51 -4.85 4.63
CA LEU A 9 7.46 -4.95 3.17
C LEU A 9 6.27 -5.79 2.68
N GLY A 10 5.91 -6.82 3.46
CA GLY A 10 4.76 -7.67 3.13
C GLY A 10 3.42 -6.95 3.23
N LEU A 11 3.36 -5.87 4.01
CA LEU A 11 2.14 -5.07 4.16
C LEU A 11 1.92 -4.09 3.01
N ILE A 12 3.00 -3.62 2.38
CA ILE A 12 2.89 -2.62 1.32
C ILE A 12 2.02 -3.16 0.19
N GLY A 13 0.95 -2.42 -0.13
CA GLY A 13 0.03 -2.82 -1.19
C GLY A 13 -1.05 -3.82 -0.79
N ASN A 14 -0.91 -4.47 0.36
CA ASN A 14 -1.90 -5.40 0.90
C ASN A 14 -2.92 -4.66 1.75
N THR A 15 -3.50 -3.62 1.19
CA THR A 15 -4.45 -2.74 1.85
C THR A 15 -5.86 -3.31 1.77
N PRO A 16 -6.73 -3.04 2.77
CA PRO A 16 -8.07 -3.61 2.78
C PRO A 16 -9.00 -2.96 1.77
N LEU A 17 -10.01 -3.73 1.37
CA LEU A 17 -11.15 -3.23 0.60
C LEU A 17 -12.30 -2.99 1.57
N VAL A 18 -12.99 -1.88 1.40
CA VAL A 18 -14.17 -1.54 2.21
C VAL A 18 -15.32 -1.21 1.27
N GLU A 19 -16.47 -1.82 1.53
CA GLU A 19 -17.68 -1.47 0.81
C GLU A 19 -18.34 -0.28 1.51
N VAL A 20 -18.65 0.77 0.74
CA VAL A 20 -19.26 1.99 1.28
C VAL A 20 -20.79 1.83 1.34
N THR A 21 -21.24 0.95 2.22
CA THR A 21 -22.65 0.53 2.31
C THR A 21 -23.60 1.68 2.61
N ASN A 22 -23.20 2.63 3.48
CA ASN A 22 -24.05 3.76 3.83
C ASN A 22 -24.30 4.69 2.64
N VAL A 23 -23.27 4.95 1.85
CA VAL A 23 -23.39 5.79 0.65
C VAL A 23 -24.29 5.11 -0.38
N GLU A 24 -24.13 3.80 -0.58
CA GLU A 24 -24.95 3.00 -1.49
C GLU A 24 -26.43 3.09 -1.12
N LYS A 25 -26.73 3.00 0.18
CA LYS A 25 -28.10 3.08 0.71
C LYS A 25 -28.71 4.46 0.50
N GLU A 26 -27.97 5.51 0.88
CA GLU A 26 -28.45 6.89 0.78
C GLU A 26 -28.78 7.28 -0.65
N LEU A 27 -27.99 6.83 -1.60
CA LEU A 27 -28.17 7.17 -3.00
C LEU A 27 -29.07 6.15 -3.76
N GLY A 28 -29.51 5.09 -3.07
CA GLY A 28 -30.35 4.06 -3.68
C GLY A 28 -29.65 3.32 -4.80
N LEU A 29 -28.35 3.09 -4.68
CA LEU A 29 -27.56 2.45 -5.72
C LEU A 29 -27.74 0.94 -5.69
N GLU A 30 -27.81 0.33 -6.88
CA GLU A 30 -27.78 -1.12 -7.03
C GLU A 30 -26.34 -1.63 -7.14
N ALA A 31 -25.40 -0.75 -7.45
CA ALA A 31 -24.00 -1.09 -7.61
C ALA A 31 -23.31 -1.28 -6.26
N THR A 32 -22.34 -2.20 -6.22
CA THR A 32 -21.45 -2.39 -5.08
C THR A 32 -20.21 -1.51 -5.30
N ILE A 33 -19.94 -0.62 -4.37
CA ILE A 33 -18.78 0.28 -4.47
C ILE A 33 -17.76 -0.12 -3.41
N LEU A 34 -16.56 -0.50 -3.87
CA LEU A 34 -15.45 -0.88 -3.01
C LEU A 34 -14.37 0.17 -3.09
N VAL A 35 -13.82 0.53 -1.93
CA VAL A 35 -12.67 1.45 -1.87
C VAL A 35 -11.47 0.71 -1.29
N LYS A 36 -10.30 0.94 -1.85
CA LYS A 36 -9.05 0.38 -1.36
C LYS A 36 -8.35 1.42 -0.49
N LEU A 37 -8.17 1.08 0.78
CA LEU A 37 -7.70 2.04 1.78
C LEU A 37 -6.16 2.09 1.81
N GLU A 38 -5.58 2.91 0.93
CA GLU A 38 -4.12 3.01 0.79
C GLU A 38 -3.43 3.63 2.00
N TYR A 39 -4.15 4.35 2.85
CA TYR A 39 -3.55 4.90 4.07
C TYR A 39 -3.19 3.81 5.10
N PHE A 40 -3.61 2.56 4.88
CA PHE A 40 -3.20 1.43 5.71
C PHE A 40 -1.83 0.87 5.31
N ASN A 41 -1.18 1.41 4.29
CA ASN A 41 0.23 1.09 4.04
C ASN A 41 1.07 1.54 5.25
N PRO A 42 2.23 0.88 5.53
CA PRO A 42 3.05 1.20 6.71
C PRO A 42 3.40 2.67 6.88
N ALA A 43 3.71 3.39 5.80
CA ALA A 43 3.98 4.83 5.87
C ALA A 43 2.73 5.68 5.57
N GLY A 44 1.58 5.05 5.42
CA GLY A 44 0.30 5.73 5.39
C GLY A 44 -0.20 6.23 4.04
N SER A 45 0.43 5.83 2.93
CA SER A 45 -0.05 6.28 1.62
C SER A 45 0.31 5.30 0.50
N VAL A 46 -0.29 5.53 -0.68
CA VAL A 46 0.02 4.78 -1.90
C VAL A 46 1.49 4.95 -2.32
N LYS A 47 2.15 5.99 -1.86
CA LYS A 47 3.56 6.25 -2.17
C LYS A 47 4.50 5.16 -1.65
N ASP A 48 4.06 4.37 -0.67
CA ASP A 48 4.81 3.20 -0.20
C ASP A 48 5.07 2.22 -1.34
N ARG A 49 4.11 2.04 -2.24
CA ARG A 49 4.24 1.15 -3.40
C ARG A 49 5.35 1.62 -4.33
N ILE A 50 5.38 2.91 -4.60
CA ILE A 50 6.40 3.52 -5.48
C ILE A 50 7.78 3.40 -4.83
N ALA A 51 7.88 3.73 -3.55
CA ALA A 51 9.13 3.67 -2.80
C ALA A 51 9.71 2.26 -2.80
N LYS A 52 8.87 1.26 -2.53
CA LYS A 52 9.27 -0.15 -2.56
C LYS A 52 9.82 -0.53 -3.95
N ALA A 53 9.09 -0.17 -5.01
CA ALA A 53 9.48 -0.48 -6.37
C ALA A 53 10.80 0.17 -6.75
N MET A 54 11.01 1.43 -6.37
CA MET A 54 12.25 2.16 -6.64
C MET A 54 13.44 1.54 -5.93
N ILE A 55 13.28 1.19 -4.65
CA ILE A 55 14.35 0.59 -3.85
C ILE A 55 14.71 -0.79 -4.41
N GLU A 56 13.72 -1.63 -4.68
CA GLU A 56 13.95 -2.97 -5.22
C GLU A 56 14.63 -2.92 -6.59
N ASP A 57 14.22 -1.97 -7.44
CA ASP A 57 14.82 -1.78 -8.76
C ASP A 57 16.29 -1.34 -8.64
N ALA A 58 16.58 -0.40 -7.74
CA ALA A 58 17.93 0.09 -7.50
C ALA A 58 18.85 -1.01 -6.93
N GLU A 59 18.32 -1.86 -6.05
CA GLU A 59 19.05 -3.00 -5.53
C GLU A 59 19.37 -4.00 -6.63
N ALA A 60 18.39 -4.33 -7.48
CA ALA A 60 18.56 -5.26 -8.58
C ALA A 60 19.60 -4.78 -9.60
N LYS A 61 19.72 -3.48 -9.80
CA LYS A 61 20.69 -2.87 -10.71
C LYS A 61 22.07 -2.67 -10.07
N GLY A 62 22.22 -2.98 -8.79
CA GLY A 62 23.47 -2.81 -8.06
C GLY A 62 23.82 -1.36 -7.72
N ILE A 63 22.88 -0.44 -7.87
CA ILE A 63 23.06 0.98 -7.53
C ILE A 63 22.98 1.18 -6.02
N LEU A 64 22.05 0.51 -5.37
CA LEU A 64 21.82 0.58 -3.93
C LEU A 64 22.53 -0.58 -3.23
N LYS A 65 23.34 -0.27 -2.23
CA LYS A 65 24.15 -1.23 -1.47
C LYS A 65 23.89 -1.06 0.02
N GLU A 66 24.41 -1.97 0.84
CA GLU A 66 24.21 -1.96 2.30
C GLU A 66 24.52 -0.62 2.97
N GLU A 67 25.64 0.00 2.56
CA GLU A 67 26.06 1.29 3.14
C GLU A 67 25.44 2.50 2.46
N SER A 68 24.56 2.29 1.48
CA SER A 68 23.90 3.40 0.77
C SER A 68 22.98 4.17 1.71
N VAL A 69 22.89 5.48 1.51
CA VAL A 69 22.02 6.37 2.27
C VAL A 69 20.98 6.95 1.32
N ILE A 70 19.72 6.89 1.74
CA ILE A 70 18.63 7.48 0.97
C ILE A 70 18.36 8.87 1.53
N ILE A 71 18.41 9.87 0.64
CA ILE A 71 18.13 11.25 1.00
C ILE A 71 16.80 11.65 0.40
N GLU A 72 15.91 12.16 1.25
CA GLU A 72 14.61 12.65 0.81
C GLU A 72 14.33 14.04 1.37
N PRO A 73 13.48 14.85 0.69
CA PRO A 73 13.12 16.18 1.19
C PRO A 73 12.30 16.15 2.47
#